data_605a3447282767ddbeb6cd912f102b4c
#
_entry.id   605a3447282767ddbeb6cd912f102b4c
#
_cell.length_a   1.000
_cell.length_b   1.000
_cell.length_c   1.000
_cell.angle_alpha   90.00
_cell.angle_beta   90.00
_cell.angle_gamma   90.00
#
_symmetry.space_group_name_H-M   'P 1'
#
loop_
_entity.id
_entity.type
_entity.pdbx_description
1 polymer ?
#
loop_
_entity_poly.entity_id
_entity_poly.type
_entity_poly.pdbx_seq_one_letter_code
_entity_poly.pdbx_strand_id
1 'polypeptide(L)'
;MIEYLTKSDVPDSVKDVVDVIGIDAFKDLVKLAGGSLLYIPNESNLVKSIRNRRIKEEFKGSYKEMSMKYGISEIQIRNIINKG
;
A
#
# COMPACT_ATOMS: atom_id res chain seq x y z
N MET A 1 10.32 -7.99 28.36
CA MET A 1 8.92 -8.38 28.67
C MET A 1 8.07 -8.64 27.42
N ILE A 2 8.25 -7.84 26.37
CA ILE A 2 7.49 -8.03 25.11
C ILE A 2 7.74 -9.38 24.43
N GLU A 3 8.91 -9.99 24.69
CA GLU A 3 9.25 -11.31 24.15
C GLU A 3 8.30 -12.41 24.61
N TYR A 4 7.56 -12.18 25.69
CA TYR A 4 6.57 -13.13 26.20
C TYR A 4 5.18 -12.95 25.59
N LEU A 5 5.01 -11.96 24.70
CA LEU A 5 3.71 -11.68 24.10
C LEU A 5 3.18 -12.89 23.32
N THR A 6 1.91 -13.22 23.60
CA THR A 6 1.19 -14.23 22.83
C THR A 6 -0.07 -13.60 22.23
N LYS A 7 -0.69 -14.31 21.27
CA LYS A 7 -1.90 -13.82 20.63
C LYS A 7 -3.03 -13.53 21.65
N SER A 8 -3.08 -14.30 22.75
CA SER A 8 -4.10 -14.13 23.78
C SER A 8 -3.99 -12.79 24.52
N ASP A 9 -2.79 -12.18 24.52
CA ASP A 9 -2.55 -10.90 25.17
C ASP A 9 -2.96 -9.72 24.29
N VAL A 10 -3.18 -9.96 23.00
CA VAL A 10 -3.47 -8.93 22.01
C VAL A 10 -4.97 -8.60 22.02
N PRO A 11 -5.35 -7.31 21.93
CA PRO A 11 -6.77 -6.95 21.83
C PRO A 11 -7.45 -7.61 20.62
N ASP A 12 -8.71 -8.00 20.79
CA ASP A 12 -9.47 -8.67 19.73
C ASP A 12 -9.50 -7.88 18.43
N SER A 13 -9.50 -6.55 18.53
CA SER A 13 -9.58 -5.67 17.36
C SER A 13 -8.38 -5.80 16.41
N VAL A 14 -7.25 -6.31 16.88
CA VAL A 14 -6.03 -6.44 16.05
C VAL A 14 -5.50 -7.87 15.98
N LYS A 15 -6.27 -8.85 16.47
CA LYS A 15 -5.85 -10.27 16.37
C LYS A 15 -5.74 -10.73 14.92
N ASP A 16 -6.54 -10.19 14.02
CA ASP A 16 -6.47 -10.50 12.60
C ASP A 16 -5.10 -10.13 12.01
N VAL A 17 -4.52 -9.03 12.49
CA VAL A 17 -3.19 -8.61 12.05
C VAL A 17 -2.16 -9.66 12.46
N VAL A 18 -2.24 -10.15 13.70
CA VAL A 18 -1.35 -11.20 14.18
C VAL A 18 -1.49 -12.47 13.33
N ASP A 19 -2.72 -12.83 12.95
CA ASP A 19 -2.97 -13.99 12.10
C ASP A 19 -2.31 -13.87 10.73
N VAL A 20 -2.28 -12.65 10.17
CA VAL A 20 -1.71 -12.41 8.85
C VAL A 20 -0.19 -12.35 8.87
N ILE A 21 0.39 -11.62 9.82
CA ILE A 21 1.83 -11.33 9.82
C ILE A 21 2.64 -12.19 10.80
N GLY A 22 1.97 -12.85 11.74
CA GLY A 22 2.63 -13.62 12.79
C GLY A 22 3.01 -12.78 14.00
N ILE A 23 3.25 -13.46 15.12
CA ILE A 23 3.51 -12.79 16.39
C ILE A 23 4.84 -12.02 16.41
N ASP A 24 5.87 -12.53 15.74
CA ASP A 24 7.19 -11.88 15.75
C ASP A 24 7.15 -10.55 14.99
N ALA A 25 6.55 -10.54 13.79
CA ALA A 25 6.36 -9.30 13.03
C ALA A 25 5.43 -8.33 13.76
N PHE A 26 4.43 -8.84 14.47
CA PHE A 26 3.55 -8.01 15.28
C PHE A 26 4.32 -7.32 16.42
N LYS A 27 5.24 -8.01 17.07
CA LYS A 27 6.11 -7.41 18.08
C LYS A 27 6.92 -6.25 17.50
N ASP A 28 7.47 -6.45 16.31
CA ASP A 28 8.23 -5.40 15.61
C ASP A 28 7.33 -4.20 15.27
N LEU A 29 6.10 -4.46 14.85
CA LEU A 29 5.12 -3.41 14.57
C LEU A 29 4.80 -2.60 15.84
N VAL A 30 4.62 -3.27 16.97
CA VAL A 30 4.37 -2.60 18.25
C VAL A 30 5.55 -1.70 18.63
N LYS A 31 6.77 -2.17 18.44
CA LYS A 31 7.98 -1.37 18.73
C LYS A 31 8.07 -0.14 17.82
N LEU A 32 7.67 -0.29 16.54
CA LEU A 32 7.73 0.80 15.58
C LEU A 32 6.63 1.85 15.79
N ALA A 33 5.39 1.41 16.00
CA ALA A 33 4.21 2.24 15.91
C ALA A 33 3.23 2.08 17.08
N GLY A 34 3.64 1.41 18.17
CA GLY A 34 2.77 1.21 19.33
C GLY A 34 2.32 2.52 19.94
N GLY A 35 1.05 2.62 20.25
CA GLY A 35 0.45 3.81 20.83
C GLY A 35 0.13 4.92 19.82
N SER A 36 0.47 4.74 18.54
CA SER A 36 0.18 5.73 17.49
C SER A 36 -0.88 5.21 16.53
N LEU A 37 -1.47 6.13 15.76
CA LEU A 37 -2.40 5.78 14.68
C LEU A 37 -1.59 5.50 13.42
N LEU A 38 -1.81 4.32 12.83
CA LEU A 38 -1.17 3.93 11.60
C LEU A 38 -2.23 3.76 10.51
N TYR A 39 -2.20 4.64 9.50
CA TYR A 39 -3.08 4.50 8.35
C TYR A 39 -2.52 3.48 7.37
N ILE A 40 -3.34 2.48 7.05
CA ILE A 40 -2.99 1.49 6.05
C ILE A 40 -3.86 1.74 4.83
N PRO A 41 -3.26 2.14 3.69
CA PRO A 41 -4.03 2.40 2.47
C PRO A 41 -4.77 1.14 2.01
N ASN A 42 -5.93 1.32 1.37
CA ASN A 42 -6.64 0.18 0.81
C ASN A 42 -5.95 -0.31 -0.46
N GLU A 43 -6.29 -1.53 -0.86
CA GLU A 43 -5.67 -2.17 -2.02
C GLU A 43 -5.84 -1.35 -3.30
N SER A 44 -7.02 -0.78 -3.54
CA SER A 44 -7.29 -0.02 -4.76
C SER A 44 -6.40 1.22 -4.88
N ASN A 45 -6.10 1.89 -3.76
CA ASN A 45 -5.19 3.04 -3.77
C ASN A 45 -3.77 2.62 -4.08
N LEU A 46 -3.33 1.48 -3.54
CA LEU A 46 -2.00 0.94 -3.83
C LEU A 46 -1.89 0.50 -5.29
N VAL A 47 -2.93 -0.12 -5.84
CA VAL A 47 -2.96 -0.53 -7.24
C VAL A 47 -2.86 0.69 -8.16
N LYS A 48 -3.56 1.79 -7.83
CA LYS A 48 -3.45 3.04 -8.60
C LYS A 48 -2.03 3.59 -8.57
N SER A 49 -1.37 3.53 -7.43
CA SER A 49 0.02 3.98 -7.30
C SER A 49 0.96 3.15 -8.18
N ILE A 50 0.77 1.83 -8.19
CA ILE A 50 1.55 0.92 -9.05
C ILE A 50 1.31 1.26 -10.51
N ARG A 51 0.05 1.42 -10.92
CA ARG A 51 -0.31 1.79 -12.29
C ARG A 51 0.36 3.10 -12.71
N ASN A 52 0.29 4.11 -11.86
CA ASN A 52 0.86 5.43 -12.18
C ASN A 52 2.38 5.36 -12.33
N ARG A 53 3.04 4.60 -11.47
CA ARG A 53 4.49 4.39 -11.57
C ARG A 53 4.85 3.70 -12.89
N ARG A 54 4.11 2.64 -13.24
CA ARG A 54 4.36 1.89 -14.48
C ARG A 54 4.13 2.74 -15.71
N ILE A 55 3.09 3.58 -15.71
CA ILE A 55 2.83 4.52 -16.80
C ILE A 55 4.03 5.44 -17.02
N LYS A 56 4.57 6.01 -15.95
CA LYS A 56 5.75 6.89 -16.02
C LYS A 56 6.97 6.15 -16.59
N GLU A 57 7.18 4.90 -16.17
CA GLU A 57 8.31 4.09 -16.62
C GLU A 57 8.18 3.70 -18.10
N GLU A 58 6.97 3.43 -18.55
CA GLU A 58 6.69 2.91 -19.90
C GLU A 58 6.43 4.00 -20.94
N PHE A 59 6.18 5.23 -20.51
CA PHE A 59 5.82 6.32 -21.41
C PHE A 59 6.94 6.65 -22.38
N LYS A 60 6.61 6.60 -23.67
CA LYS A 60 7.55 6.89 -24.76
C LYS A 60 7.06 8.02 -25.68
N GLY A 61 6.21 8.88 -25.16
CA GLY A 61 5.70 10.06 -25.89
C GLY A 61 4.28 9.95 -26.39
N SER A 62 3.63 8.78 -26.33
CA SER A 62 2.26 8.61 -26.80
C SER A 62 1.27 8.47 -25.64
N TYR A 63 0.49 9.50 -25.41
CA TYR A 63 -0.58 9.45 -24.42
C TYR A 63 -1.66 8.46 -24.83
N LYS A 64 -1.95 8.37 -26.14
CA LYS A 64 -2.94 7.44 -26.67
C LYS A 64 -2.56 5.99 -26.40
N GLU A 65 -1.31 5.63 -26.61
CA GLU A 65 -0.82 4.27 -26.35
C GLU A 65 -1.02 3.87 -24.90
N MET A 66 -0.66 4.75 -23.97
CA MET A 66 -0.81 4.48 -22.54
C MET A 66 -2.29 4.45 -22.15
N SER A 67 -3.10 5.32 -22.71
CA SER A 67 -4.55 5.33 -22.49
C SER A 67 -5.17 3.99 -22.88
N MET A 68 -4.83 3.46 -24.03
CA MET A 68 -5.33 2.17 -24.50
C MET A 68 -4.84 1.01 -23.65
N LYS A 69 -3.58 1.03 -23.27
CA LYS A 69 -2.97 -0.05 -22.46
C LYS A 69 -3.56 -0.14 -21.06
N TYR A 70 -3.77 1.00 -20.41
CA TYR A 70 -4.21 1.03 -19.01
C TYR A 70 -5.70 1.31 -18.84
N GLY A 71 -6.43 1.56 -19.92
CA GLY A 71 -7.88 1.74 -19.87
C GLY A 71 -8.34 3.01 -19.17
N ILE A 72 -7.54 4.07 -19.22
CA ILE A 72 -7.89 5.38 -18.68
C ILE A 72 -7.73 6.45 -19.78
N SER A 73 -8.29 7.65 -19.55
CA SER A 73 -8.27 8.69 -20.56
C SER A 73 -6.87 9.25 -20.80
N GLU A 74 -6.66 9.85 -21.99
CA GLU A 74 -5.41 10.53 -22.30
C GLU A 74 -5.14 11.70 -21.35
N ILE A 75 -6.21 12.39 -20.90
CA ILE A 75 -6.09 13.47 -19.91
C ILE A 75 -5.54 12.94 -18.60
N GLN A 76 -6.03 11.78 -18.13
CA GLN A 76 -5.51 11.13 -16.93
C GLN A 76 -4.05 10.73 -17.09
N ILE A 77 -3.67 10.18 -18.26
CA ILE A 77 -2.27 9.85 -18.54
C ILE A 77 -1.40 11.10 -18.48
N ARG A 78 -1.85 12.18 -19.13
CA ARG A 78 -1.12 13.45 -19.13
C ARG A 78 -0.89 13.98 -17.71
N ASN A 79 -1.93 13.93 -16.88
CA ASN A 79 -1.82 14.38 -15.48
C ASN A 79 -0.84 13.53 -14.70
N ILE A 80 -0.83 12.21 -14.90
CA ILE A 80 0.10 11.29 -14.24
C ILE A 80 1.54 11.61 -14.64
N ILE A 81 1.80 11.78 -15.93
CA ILE A 81 3.14 12.06 -16.46
C ILE A 81 3.65 13.42 -15.97
N ASN A 82 2.79 14.44 -15.97
CA ASN A 82 3.19 15.81 -15.64
C ASN A 82 3.27 16.09 -14.15
N LYS A 83 2.69 15.24 -13.33
CA LYS A 83 2.78 15.40 -11.87
C LYS A 83 4.13 14.97 -11.30
N GLY A 84 4.95 14.37 -12.11
CA GLY A 84 6.30 14.03 -11.79
C GLY A 84 6.54 13.46 -10.48
#